data_2682438269e1d6ce9520c6e7aef9b558
#
_entry.id   2682438269e1d6ce9520c6e7aef9b558
#
_cell.length_a   1.000
_cell.length_b   1.000
_cell.length_c   1.000
_cell.angle_alpha   90.00
_cell.angle_beta   90.00
_cell.angle_gamma   90.00
#
_symmetry.space_group_name_H-M   'P 1'
#
loop_
_entity.id
_entity.type
_entity.pdbx_description
1 polymer ?
#
loop_
_entity_poly.entity_id
_entity_poly.type
_entity_poly.pdbx_seq_one_letter_code
_entity_poly.pdbx_strand_id
1 'polypeptide(L)'
;MRYPAEETAAKHERIVKEASRLFRERGFENVSVGEVMKAAGLTHGAFYAHFASKEELQAAVVAYGQKVSLGRLQRSKKSRESYADRYLSRRHRDNPGDGCTMAALAQEVARSTPELKTAFEQGLENILSAEDGDRKEAIFQVAAMIGGVVLARAVNDPQLSDEILRSVRQTLG
;
A
#
# COMPACT_ATOMS: atom_id res chain seq x y z
N MET A 1 -14.64 -29.77 -13.01
CA MET A 1 -13.25 -30.06 -12.62
C MET A 1 -12.92 -29.17 -11.43
N ARG A 2 -12.69 -29.74 -10.24
CA ARG A 2 -12.38 -28.98 -9.02
C ARG A 2 -10.87 -28.75 -9.03
N TYR A 3 -10.42 -27.51 -9.22
CA TYR A 3 -9.00 -27.18 -9.08
C TYR A 3 -8.51 -27.53 -7.67
N PRO A 4 -7.26 -28.00 -7.52
CA PRO A 4 -6.69 -28.19 -6.19
C PRO A 4 -6.76 -26.88 -5.40
N ALA A 5 -6.99 -26.95 -4.08
CA ALA A 5 -7.11 -25.78 -3.21
C ALA A 5 -5.89 -24.82 -3.31
N GLU A 6 -4.71 -25.41 -3.50
CA GLU A 6 -3.45 -24.68 -3.69
C GLU A 6 -3.43 -23.82 -4.96
N GLU A 7 -3.98 -24.33 -6.08
CA GLU A 7 -4.05 -23.56 -7.33
C GLU A 7 -5.03 -22.38 -7.20
N THR A 8 -6.15 -22.59 -6.51
CA THR A 8 -7.13 -21.52 -6.22
C THR A 8 -6.53 -20.44 -5.34
N ALA A 9 -5.79 -20.82 -4.28
CA ALA A 9 -5.10 -19.87 -3.40
C ALA A 9 -4.03 -19.08 -4.14
N ALA A 10 -3.23 -19.71 -5.00
CA ALA A 10 -2.21 -19.04 -5.82
C ALA A 10 -2.83 -18.05 -6.81
N LYS A 11 -3.98 -18.38 -7.42
CA LYS A 11 -4.71 -17.45 -8.30
C LYS A 11 -5.26 -16.27 -7.49
N HIS A 12 -5.84 -16.51 -6.34
CA HIS A 12 -6.34 -15.45 -5.44
C HIS A 12 -5.22 -14.47 -5.06
N GLU A 13 -4.08 -14.98 -4.61
CA GLU A 13 -2.92 -14.15 -4.25
C GLU A 13 -2.41 -13.32 -5.44
N ARG A 14 -2.37 -13.91 -6.63
CA ARG A 14 -1.96 -13.21 -7.86
C ARG A 14 -2.93 -12.07 -8.22
N ILE A 15 -4.26 -12.29 -8.08
CA ILE A 15 -5.26 -11.23 -8.28
C ILE A 15 -5.03 -10.07 -7.31
N VAL A 16 -4.88 -10.36 -6.01
CA VAL A 16 -4.63 -9.34 -4.96
C VAL A 16 -3.36 -8.56 -5.24
N LYS A 17 -2.28 -9.23 -5.63
CA LYS A 17 -0.99 -8.61 -5.93
C LYS A 17 -1.08 -7.65 -7.12
N GLU A 18 -1.69 -8.06 -8.24
CA GLU A 18 -1.85 -7.21 -9.41
C GLU A 18 -2.83 -6.06 -9.17
N ALA A 19 -3.94 -6.33 -8.48
CA ALA A 19 -4.87 -5.27 -8.05
C ALA A 19 -4.18 -4.25 -7.15
N SER A 20 -3.37 -4.71 -6.20
CA SER A 20 -2.61 -3.86 -5.28
C SER A 20 -1.66 -2.92 -6.02
N ARG A 21 -0.98 -3.39 -7.05
CA ARG A 21 -0.12 -2.58 -7.92
C ARG A 21 -0.95 -1.54 -8.69
N LEU A 22 -1.97 -1.98 -9.41
CA LEU A 22 -2.80 -1.13 -10.26
C LEU A 22 -3.54 -0.05 -9.46
N PHE A 23 -4.12 -0.41 -8.31
CA PHE A 23 -4.81 0.57 -7.47
C PHE A 23 -3.85 1.61 -6.88
N ARG A 24 -2.62 1.24 -6.49
CA ARG A 24 -1.63 2.22 -6.03
C ARG A 24 -1.16 3.15 -7.15
N GLU A 25 -1.14 2.70 -8.38
CA GLU A 25 -0.76 3.52 -9.55
C GLU A 25 -1.86 4.49 -9.97
N ARG A 26 -3.14 4.06 -9.90
CA ARG A 26 -4.25 4.76 -10.58
C ARG A 26 -5.46 5.04 -9.71
N GLY A 27 -5.49 4.54 -8.47
CA GLY A 27 -6.67 4.63 -7.60
C GLY A 27 -7.71 3.55 -7.84
N PHE A 28 -8.67 3.44 -6.93
CA PHE A 28 -9.72 2.41 -6.99
C PHE A 28 -10.68 2.60 -8.17
N GLU A 29 -11.07 3.86 -8.43
CA GLU A 29 -12.09 4.17 -9.44
C GLU A 29 -11.58 3.99 -10.87
N ASN A 30 -10.29 4.25 -11.11
CA ASN A 30 -9.69 4.21 -12.44
C ASN A 30 -9.20 2.83 -12.88
N VAL A 31 -9.49 1.79 -12.10
CA VAL A 31 -9.12 0.40 -12.41
C VAL A 31 -10.35 -0.49 -12.37
N SER A 32 -10.65 -1.11 -13.49
CA SER A 32 -11.76 -2.07 -13.60
C SER A 32 -11.34 -3.48 -13.15
N VAL A 33 -12.32 -4.29 -12.74
CA VAL A 33 -12.14 -5.72 -12.46
C VAL A 33 -11.52 -6.44 -13.68
N GLY A 34 -11.97 -6.10 -14.88
CA GLY A 34 -11.44 -6.70 -16.12
C GLY A 34 -9.94 -6.45 -16.33
N GLU A 35 -9.46 -5.23 -16.03
CA GLU A 35 -8.02 -4.91 -16.09
C GLU A 35 -7.21 -5.67 -15.06
N VAL A 36 -7.72 -5.80 -13.83
CA VAL A 36 -7.08 -6.60 -12.78
C VAL A 36 -6.96 -8.06 -13.21
N MET A 37 -8.05 -8.65 -13.69
CA MET A 37 -8.07 -10.04 -14.11
C MET A 37 -7.14 -10.30 -15.31
N LYS A 38 -7.12 -9.38 -16.28
CA LYS A 38 -6.18 -9.41 -17.41
C LYS A 38 -4.73 -9.36 -16.93
N ALA A 39 -4.40 -8.45 -16.01
CA ALA A 39 -3.05 -8.35 -15.43
C ALA A 39 -2.65 -9.62 -14.67
N ALA A 40 -3.62 -10.25 -13.99
CA ALA A 40 -3.42 -11.54 -13.30
C ALA A 40 -3.37 -12.75 -14.28
N GLY A 41 -3.53 -12.57 -15.58
CA GLY A 41 -3.57 -13.64 -16.57
C GLY A 41 -4.78 -14.57 -16.45
N LEU A 42 -5.92 -14.00 -16.03
CA LEU A 42 -7.18 -14.72 -15.80
C LEU A 42 -8.33 -14.09 -16.60
N THR A 43 -9.40 -14.85 -16.80
CA THR A 43 -10.62 -14.35 -17.45
C THR A 43 -11.43 -13.49 -16.49
N HIS A 44 -12.21 -12.52 -17.01
CA HIS A 44 -13.11 -11.69 -16.20
C HIS A 44 -14.07 -12.56 -15.36
N GLY A 45 -14.66 -13.60 -15.95
CA GLY A 45 -15.62 -14.47 -15.27
C GLY A 45 -15.03 -15.23 -14.08
N ALA A 46 -13.69 -15.45 -14.05
CA ALA A 46 -13.04 -16.09 -12.91
C ALA A 46 -13.01 -15.22 -11.65
N PHE A 47 -13.28 -13.91 -11.76
CA PHE A 47 -13.29 -13.00 -10.61
C PHE A 47 -14.25 -13.44 -9.52
N TYR A 48 -15.49 -13.79 -9.88
CA TYR A 48 -16.55 -14.13 -8.94
C TYR A 48 -16.34 -15.46 -8.23
N ALA A 49 -15.34 -16.26 -8.64
CA ALA A 49 -14.89 -17.42 -7.86
C ALA A 49 -13.94 -17.04 -6.72
N HIS A 50 -13.43 -15.79 -6.67
CA HIS A 50 -12.46 -15.31 -5.70
C HIS A 50 -12.99 -14.17 -4.84
N PHE A 51 -13.83 -13.29 -5.37
CA PHE A 51 -14.37 -12.08 -4.72
C PHE A 51 -15.83 -11.88 -5.09
N ALA A 52 -16.67 -11.57 -4.11
CA ALA A 52 -18.08 -11.28 -4.35
C ALA A 52 -18.27 -9.89 -5.00
N SER A 53 -17.36 -8.95 -4.75
CA SER A 53 -17.43 -7.58 -5.27
C SER A 53 -16.06 -6.92 -5.41
N LYS A 54 -16.01 -5.76 -6.09
CA LYS A 54 -14.81 -4.93 -6.20
C LYS A 54 -14.39 -4.38 -4.82
N GLU A 55 -15.34 -4.09 -3.95
CA GLU A 55 -15.11 -3.61 -2.59
C GLU A 55 -14.40 -4.68 -1.73
N GLU A 56 -14.79 -5.94 -1.87
CA GLU A 56 -14.09 -7.06 -1.21
C GLU A 56 -12.64 -7.17 -1.69
N LEU A 57 -12.40 -7.04 -3.00
CA LEU A 57 -11.04 -6.96 -3.55
C LEU A 57 -10.27 -5.77 -3.00
N GLN A 58 -10.90 -4.58 -2.88
CA GLN A 58 -10.25 -3.38 -2.30
C GLN A 58 -9.82 -3.63 -0.85
N ALA A 59 -10.67 -4.25 -0.03
CA ALA A 59 -10.33 -4.61 1.35
C ALA A 59 -9.16 -5.61 1.41
N ALA A 60 -9.17 -6.64 0.55
CA ALA A 60 -8.07 -7.59 0.45
C ALA A 60 -6.74 -6.92 0.02
N VAL A 61 -6.81 -5.96 -0.90
CA VAL A 61 -5.65 -5.17 -1.36
C VAL A 61 -5.10 -4.29 -0.24
N VAL A 62 -5.94 -3.64 0.55
CA VAL A 62 -5.52 -2.84 1.70
C VAL A 62 -4.80 -3.71 2.72
N ALA A 63 -5.40 -4.85 3.11
CA ALA A 63 -4.79 -5.79 4.05
C ALA A 63 -3.45 -6.36 3.53
N TYR A 64 -3.39 -6.75 2.25
CA TYR A 64 -2.17 -7.21 1.62
C TYR A 64 -1.06 -6.16 1.64
N GLY A 65 -1.37 -4.93 1.24
CA GLY A 65 -0.39 -3.84 1.17
C GLY A 65 0.17 -3.48 2.55
N GLN A 66 -0.66 -3.52 3.59
CA GLN A 66 -0.24 -3.30 4.97
C GLN A 66 0.65 -4.43 5.50
N LYS A 67 0.31 -5.69 5.20
CA LYS A 67 1.18 -6.85 5.50
C LYS A 67 2.56 -6.71 4.83
N VAL A 68 2.60 -6.27 3.58
CA VAL A 68 3.87 -6.01 2.87
C VAL A 68 4.65 -4.89 3.54
N SER A 69 4.00 -3.78 3.93
CA SER A 69 4.63 -2.65 4.61
C SER A 69 5.20 -3.06 5.97
N LEU A 70 4.43 -3.79 6.78
CA LEU A 70 4.88 -4.34 8.06
C LEU A 70 6.11 -5.24 7.89
N GLY A 71 6.09 -6.13 6.90
CA GLY A 71 7.25 -6.98 6.61
C GLY A 71 8.48 -6.21 6.15
N ARG A 72 8.31 -5.07 5.46
CA ARG A 72 9.41 -4.17 5.09
C ARG A 72 9.99 -3.46 6.33
N LEU A 73 9.12 -2.96 7.21
CA LEU A 73 9.52 -2.35 8.48
C LEU A 73 10.32 -3.33 9.33
N GLN A 74 9.83 -4.53 9.56
CA GLN A 74 10.50 -5.56 10.35
C GLN A 74 11.88 -5.98 9.79
N ARG A 75 11.99 -6.04 8.45
CA ARG A 75 13.28 -6.32 7.79
C ARG A 75 14.27 -5.17 7.93
N SER A 76 13.79 -3.92 7.95
CA SER A 76 14.66 -2.75 8.09
C SER A 76 15.35 -2.67 9.45
N LYS A 77 14.72 -3.15 10.51
CA LYS A 77 15.33 -3.23 11.85
C LYS A 77 16.62 -4.07 11.88
N LYS A 78 16.84 -4.91 10.87
CA LYS A 78 18.05 -5.73 10.68
C LYS A 78 19.02 -5.15 9.64
N SER A 79 18.72 -3.97 9.08
CA SER A 79 19.50 -3.31 8.01
C SER A 79 20.28 -2.11 8.56
N ARG A 80 21.39 -1.75 7.89
CA ARG A 80 22.10 -0.49 8.17
C ARG A 80 21.33 0.73 7.65
N GLU A 81 20.50 0.55 6.62
CA GLU A 81 19.64 1.60 6.09
C GLU A 81 18.31 1.60 6.84
N SER A 82 17.93 2.77 7.37
CA SER A 82 16.70 2.91 8.14
C SER A 82 15.46 2.70 7.25
N TYR A 83 14.32 2.40 7.86
CA TYR A 83 13.05 2.33 7.12
C TYR A 83 12.69 3.68 6.50
N ALA A 84 12.94 4.77 7.24
CA ALA A 84 12.69 6.13 6.77
C ALA A 84 13.53 6.48 5.53
N ASP A 85 14.81 6.09 5.48
CA ASP A 85 15.67 6.33 4.31
C ASP A 85 15.11 5.70 3.03
N ARG A 86 14.66 4.45 3.12
CA ARG A 86 14.05 3.75 1.98
C ARG A 86 12.68 4.29 1.62
N TYR A 87 11.90 4.63 2.65
CA TYR A 87 10.54 5.13 2.46
C TYR A 87 10.55 6.53 1.82
N LEU A 88 11.39 7.44 2.33
CA LEU A 88 11.54 8.82 1.85
C LEU A 88 12.60 8.93 0.75
N SER A 89 12.54 8.04 -0.24
CA SER A 89 13.46 7.98 -1.37
C SER A 89 12.78 8.34 -2.70
N ARG A 90 13.56 8.81 -3.67
CA ARG A 90 13.10 9.00 -5.04
C ARG A 90 12.51 7.72 -5.62
N ARG A 91 13.13 6.58 -5.33
CA ARG A 91 12.63 5.28 -5.79
C ARG A 91 11.20 5.01 -5.33
N HIS A 92 10.87 5.26 -4.06
CA HIS A 92 9.51 5.09 -3.56
C HIS A 92 8.55 6.13 -4.11
N ARG A 93 8.99 7.40 -4.24
CA ARG A 93 8.19 8.45 -4.86
C ARG A 93 7.80 8.11 -6.29
N ASP A 94 8.76 7.68 -7.12
CA ASP A 94 8.60 7.52 -8.56
C ASP A 94 7.94 6.17 -8.95
N ASN A 95 7.83 5.24 -8.01
CA ASN A 95 7.25 3.91 -8.25
C ASN A 95 6.06 3.63 -7.28
N PRO A 96 4.92 4.31 -7.46
CA PRO A 96 3.76 4.12 -6.58
C PRO A 96 3.24 2.68 -6.56
N GLY A 97 3.31 1.96 -7.69
CA GLY A 97 2.87 0.57 -7.82
C GLY A 97 3.60 -0.40 -6.88
N ASP A 98 4.88 -0.13 -6.54
CA ASP A 98 5.67 -0.88 -5.57
C ASP A 98 5.72 -0.21 -4.19
N GLY A 99 5.00 0.91 -4.02
CA GLY A 99 5.05 1.76 -2.86
C GLY A 99 4.14 1.34 -1.70
N CYS A 100 3.91 2.29 -0.81
CA CYS A 100 3.02 2.15 0.34
C CYS A 100 1.56 2.33 -0.06
N THR A 101 0.71 1.37 0.32
CA THR A 101 -0.73 1.43 0.08
C THR A 101 -1.39 2.59 0.83
N MET A 102 -0.91 2.93 2.04
CA MET A 102 -1.44 4.08 2.79
C MET A 102 -1.15 5.39 2.08
N ALA A 103 0.07 5.61 1.60
CA ALA A 103 0.43 6.82 0.86
C ALA A 103 -0.32 6.97 -0.47
N ALA A 104 -0.71 5.85 -1.09
CA ALA A 104 -1.44 5.87 -2.35
C ALA A 104 -2.95 5.99 -2.20
N LEU A 105 -3.55 5.34 -1.18
CA LEU A 105 -4.99 5.08 -1.15
C LEU A 105 -5.72 5.63 0.09
N ALA A 106 -5.04 6.24 1.08
CA ALA A 106 -5.68 6.72 2.30
C ALA A 106 -6.82 7.71 2.04
N GLN A 107 -6.70 8.59 1.04
CA GLN A 107 -7.74 9.55 0.69
C GLN A 107 -8.98 8.89 0.06
N GLU A 108 -8.80 7.80 -0.67
CA GLU A 108 -9.91 7.03 -1.23
C GLU A 108 -10.60 6.21 -0.13
N VAL A 109 -9.82 5.58 0.74
CA VAL A 109 -10.33 4.87 1.93
C VAL A 109 -11.14 5.81 2.83
N ALA A 110 -10.69 7.05 3.03
CA ALA A 110 -11.41 8.04 3.85
C ALA A 110 -12.83 8.32 3.34
N ARG A 111 -13.09 8.14 2.05
CA ARG A 111 -14.40 8.33 1.39
C ARG A 111 -15.12 7.02 1.09
N SER A 112 -14.59 5.89 1.52
CA SER A 112 -15.15 4.55 1.24
C SER A 112 -16.03 4.01 2.36
N THR A 113 -16.38 2.73 2.27
CA THR A 113 -17.26 2.03 3.21
C THR A 113 -16.63 1.87 4.60
N PRO A 114 -17.44 1.69 5.66
CA PRO A 114 -16.95 1.39 7.00
C PRO A 114 -16.04 0.15 7.05
N GLU A 115 -16.36 -0.88 6.26
CA GLU A 115 -15.60 -2.13 6.20
C GLU A 115 -14.17 -1.88 5.69
N LEU A 116 -14.02 -1.06 4.63
CA LEU A 116 -12.71 -0.73 4.09
C LEU A 116 -11.90 0.16 5.06
N LYS A 117 -12.57 1.08 5.75
CA LYS A 117 -11.94 1.88 6.84
C LYS A 117 -11.45 0.99 7.98
N THR A 118 -12.25 -0.01 8.39
CA THR A 118 -11.86 -0.97 9.43
C THR A 118 -10.63 -1.79 8.99
N ALA A 119 -10.59 -2.26 7.75
CA ALA A 119 -9.43 -2.97 7.22
C ALA A 119 -8.17 -2.09 7.23
N PHE A 120 -8.32 -0.82 6.87
CA PHE A 120 -7.22 0.15 6.90
C PHE A 120 -6.73 0.43 8.32
N GLU A 121 -7.66 0.67 9.26
CA GLU A 121 -7.38 0.90 10.68
C GLU A 121 -6.58 -0.25 11.31
N GLN A 122 -7.03 -1.49 11.09
CA GLN A 122 -6.34 -2.68 11.58
C GLN A 122 -4.86 -2.73 11.12
N GLY A 123 -4.60 -2.44 9.87
CA GLY A 123 -3.25 -2.46 9.35
C GLY A 123 -2.40 -1.28 9.85
N LEU A 124 -3.01 -0.11 10.05
CA LEU A 124 -2.33 1.02 10.67
C LEU A 124 -1.93 0.69 12.11
N GLU A 125 -2.83 0.11 12.91
CA GLU A 125 -2.54 -0.32 14.27
C GLU A 125 -1.39 -1.34 14.32
N ASN A 126 -1.35 -2.30 13.40
CA ASN A 126 -0.25 -3.25 13.31
C ASN A 126 1.11 -2.59 13.02
N ILE A 127 1.12 -1.53 12.19
CA ILE A 127 2.33 -0.78 11.89
C ILE A 127 2.76 0.05 13.10
N LEU A 128 1.83 0.79 13.73
CA LEU A 128 2.10 1.60 14.91
C LEU A 128 2.63 0.75 16.08
N SER A 129 2.07 -0.45 16.27
CA SER A 129 2.52 -1.38 17.31
C SER A 129 3.87 -2.03 17.01
N ALA A 130 4.34 -1.98 15.77
CA ALA A 130 5.64 -2.51 15.37
C ALA A 130 6.77 -1.48 15.42
N GLU A 131 6.44 -0.18 15.55
CA GLU A 131 7.44 0.88 15.74
C GLU A 131 8.00 0.83 17.16
N ASP A 132 9.27 1.23 17.30
CA ASP A 132 9.91 1.38 18.60
C ASP A 132 9.57 2.78 19.15
N GLY A 133 9.46 2.91 20.48
CA GLY A 133 9.13 4.17 21.13
C GLY A 133 7.67 4.25 21.64
N ASP A 134 7.24 5.47 21.96
CA ASP A 134 5.88 5.68 22.40
C ASP A 134 4.90 5.81 21.22
N ARG A 135 3.62 5.59 21.50
CA ARG A 135 2.55 5.62 20.47
C ARG A 135 2.44 6.97 19.77
N LYS A 136 2.67 8.07 20.47
CA LYS A 136 2.58 9.43 19.93
C LYS A 136 3.69 9.64 18.89
N GLU A 137 4.88 9.19 19.21
CA GLU A 137 6.02 9.24 18.30
C GLU A 137 5.81 8.36 17.06
N ALA A 138 5.35 7.14 17.25
CA ALA A 138 5.01 6.23 16.15
C ALA A 138 3.96 6.85 15.19
N ILE A 139 2.89 7.46 15.73
CA ILE A 139 1.89 8.16 14.92
C ILE A 139 2.53 9.32 14.14
N PHE A 140 3.37 10.13 14.78
CA PHE A 140 4.04 11.24 14.14
C PHE A 140 4.95 10.77 13.00
N GLN A 141 5.78 9.76 13.24
CA GLN A 141 6.70 9.21 12.24
C GLN A 141 5.96 8.66 11.02
N VAL A 142 4.92 7.85 11.24
CA VAL A 142 4.10 7.28 10.15
C VAL A 142 3.39 8.39 9.36
N ALA A 143 2.80 9.37 10.04
CA ALA A 143 2.12 10.50 9.40
C ALA A 143 3.10 11.36 8.60
N ALA A 144 4.29 11.67 9.14
CA ALA A 144 5.32 12.44 8.47
C ALA A 144 5.85 11.73 7.22
N MET A 145 6.14 10.42 7.30
CA MET A 145 6.58 9.62 6.16
C MET A 145 5.54 9.59 5.04
N ILE A 146 4.27 9.32 5.37
CA ILE A 146 3.17 9.30 4.39
C ILE A 146 3.01 10.66 3.76
N GLY A 147 2.90 11.72 4.58
CA GLY A 147 2.76 13.10 4.12
C GLY A 147 3.92 13.55 3.22
N GLY A 148 5.15 13.22 3.59
CA GLY A 148 6.36 13.54 2.82
C GLY A 148 6.31 12.95 1.41
N VAL A 149 5.96 11.67 1.26
CA VAL A 149 5.85 11.03 -0.06
C VAL A 149 4.67 11.58 -0.87
N VAL A 150 3.52 11.81 -0.23
CA VAL A 150 2.33 12.36 -0.90
C VAL A 150 2.60 13.76 -1.44
N LEU A 151 3.18 14.64 -0.62
CA LEU A 151 3.54 15.99 -1.04
C LEU A 151 4.62 16.01 -2.14
N ALA A 152 5.65 15.16 -2.00
CA ALA A 152 6.70 15.06 -3.00
C ALA A 152 6.20 14.56 -4.37
N ARG A 153 5.13 13.76 -4.40
CA ARG A 153 4.45 13.34 -5.64
C ARG A 153 3.55 14.41 -6.24
N ALA A 154 3.01 15.30 -5.40
CA ALA A 154 2.01 16.28 -5.81
C ALA A 154 2.61 17.57 -6.43
N VAL A 155 3.88 17.84 -6.20
CA VAL A 155 4.54 19.06 -6.72
C VAL A 155 5.19 18.80 -8.09
N ASN A 156 5.15 19.81 -8.97
CA ASN A 156 5.78 19.74 -10.29
C ASN A 156 7.28 20.06 -10.27
N ASP A 157 7.73 20.86 -9.28
CA ASP A 157 9.15 21.24 -9.15
C ASP A 157 9.96 20.06 -8.57
N PRO A 158 10.92 19.49 -9.34
CA PRO A 158 11.75 18.40 -8.85
C PRO A 158 12.64 18.78 -7.66
N GLN A 159 13.06 20.05 -7.57
CA GLN A 159 13.90 20.52 -6.47
C GLN A 159 13.10 20.56 -5.17
N LEU A 160 11.90 21.13 -5.20
CA LEU A 160 10.97 21.11 -4.06
C LEU A 160 10.58 19.68 -3.67
N SER A 161 10.31 18.81 -4.64
CA SER A 161 10.00 17.39 -4.39
C SER A 161 11.13 16.70 -3.63
N ASP A 162 12.37 16.88 -4.04
CA ASP A 162 13.54 16.31 -3.37
C ASP A 162 13.81 16.93 -2.01
N GLU A 163 13.55 18.25 -1.87
CA GLU A 163 13.67 18.98 -0.60
C GLU A 163 12.69 18.44 0.44
N ILE A 164 11.43 18.22 0.06
CA ILE A 164 10.41 17.62 0.94
C ILE A 164 10.89 16.26 1.49
N LEU A 165 11.31 15.34 0.61
CA LEU A 165 11.77 14.02 1.02
C LEU A 165 12.98 14.11 1.98
N ARG A 166 13.94 14.98 1.66
CA ARG A 166 15.15 15.18 2.46
C ARG A 166 14.85 15.77 3.84
N SER A 167 14.02 16.80 3.90
CA SER A 167 13.68 17.50 5.14
C SER A 167 12.96 16.57 6.11
N VAL A 168 11.94 15.84 5.64
CA VAL A 168 11.23 14.88 6.49
C VAL A 168 12.17 13.77 6.97
N ARG A 169 13.00 13.23 6.08
CA ARG A 169 13.96 12.17 6.44
C ARG A 169 14.97 12.64 7.51
N GLN A 170 15.52 13.85 7.38
CA GLN A 170 16.48 14.41 8.35
C GLN A 170 15.85 14.68 9.71
N THR A 171 14.56 14.96 9.77
CA THR A 171 13.83 15.20 11.02
C THR A 171 13.50 13.89 11.75
N LEU A 172 13.38 12.79 11.01
CA LEU A 172 13.04 11.47 11.57
C LEU A 172 14.28 10.62 11.95
N GLY A 173 15.46 10.96 11.47
CA GLY A 173 16.71 10.25 11.73
C GLY A 173 17.63 11.01 12.61
#